data_d4c66fdee76fa4a9e6b44e897de30847
#
_entry.id   d4c66fdee76fa4a9e6b44e897de30847
#
_cell.length_a   1.000
_cell.length_b   1.000
_cell.length_c   1.000
_cell.angle_alpha   90.00
_cell.angle_beta   90.00
_cell.angle_gamma   90.00
#
_symmetry.space_group_name_H-M   'P 1'
#
loop_
_entity.id
_entity.type
_entity.pdbx_description
1 polymer ?
#
loop_
_entity_poly.entity_id
_entity_poly.type
_entity_poly.pdbx_seq_one_letter_code
_entity_poly.pdbx_strand_id
1 'polypeptide(L)'
;MASSNDEEEDSDGRWDSIRTAGRWDLHLKTHLTVLAIVIVAEFIGTQTYPVGPGQVVILPMLYAVVIGIFLGYRVLGSYVDALRRLVPKEASQISASLIVITLMPLGVKYGTLVAPNFYDIIGAGPAFVLQELGNLGTIFLALPIALLLGLKREAIGAAVSIAREPTLGIITDLYGPESPEGIGVLGTYLTGTLLGTLFFGILGSLAPITGLHPRALAMACGIGSGSMMTACSASLAEVTMAFPEDEILAFAATSNLFTGLTGVYVVLFIGVPLINKLYDVLSPRIGGDS
;
A
#
# COMPACT_ATOMS: atom_id res chain seq x y z
N MET A 1 -20.83 3.32 21.78
CA MET A 1 -20.29 4.66 22.12
C MET A 1 -18.93 4.41 22.75
N ALA A 2 -17.95 3.99 21.99
CA ALA A 2 -16.55 4.09 22.36
C ALA A 2 -16.18 5.55 22.17
N SER A 3 -15.53 6.13 23.12
CA SER A 3 -15.46 7.56 23.27
C SER A 3 -14.43 8.15 22.30
N SER A 4 -14.76 9.31 21.75
CA SER A 4 -13.83 10.21 21.04
C SER A 4 -12.52 10.51 21.80
N ASN A 5 -12.43 10.10 23.04
CA ASN A 5 -11.25 10.24 23.89
C ASN A 5 -10.14 9.23 23.55
N ASP A 6 -10.47 8.03 23.06
CA ASP A 6 -9.47 6.99 22.77
C ASP A 6 -8.71 7.29 21.46
N GLU A 7 -9.37 7.93 20.49
CA GLU A 7 -8.72 8.39 19.25
C GLU A 7 -7.86 9.65 19.48
N GLU A 8 -8.28 10.55 20.36
CA GLU A 8 -7.47 11.70 20.78
C GLU A 8 -6.25 11.26 21.59
N GLU A 9 -6.40 10.27 22.46
CA GLU A 9 -5.31 9.75 23.30
C GLU A 9 -4.26 8.97 22.49
N ASP A 10 -4.65 8.20 21.44
CA ASP A 10 -3.72 7.52 20.53
C ASP A 10 -3.04 8.51 19.58
N SER A 11 -3.74 9.55 19.12
CA SER A 11 -3.15 10.62 18.31
C SER A 11 -2.14 11.45 19.10
N ASP A 12 -2.44 11.80 20.35
CA ASP A 12 -1.56 12.55 21.24
C ASP A 12 -0.30 11.75 21.61
N GLY A 13 -0.44 10.46 21.92
CA GLY A 13 0.69 9.56 22.17
C GLY A 13 1.63 9.39 20.98
N ARG A 14 1.11 9.44 19.76
CA ARG A 14 1.88 9.35 18.51
C ARG A 14 2.71 10.62 18.27
N TRP A 15 2.13 11.80 18.49
CA TRP A 15 2.84 13.07 18.36
C TRP A 15 3.84 13.29 19.48
N ASP A 16 3.54 12.85 20.68
CA ASP A 16 4.48 12.88 21.81
C ASP A 16 5.70 12.00 21.58
N SER A 17 5.55 10.87 20.89
CA SER A 17 6.69 10.02 20.50
C SER A 17 7.69 10.74 19.58
N ILE A 18 7.22 11.67 18.75
CA ILE A 18 8.05 12.50 17.88
C ILE A 18 8.65 13.70 18.63
N ARG A 19 7.89 14.31 19.55
CA ARG A 19 8.24 15.57 20.22
C ARG A 19 9.07 15.42 21.49
N THR A 20 9.24 14.20 22.01
CA THR A 20 9.93 13.99 23.30
C THR A 20 11.34 14.60 23.24
N ALA A 21 11.59 15.58 24.09
CA ALA A 21 12.89 16.25 24.21
C ALA A 21 14.01 15.22 24.46
N GLY A 22 15.12 15.35 23.73
CA GLY A 22 16.27 14.44 23.85
C GLY A 22 16.40 13.36 22.77
N ARG A 23 15.43 13.21 21.85
CA ARG A 23 15.48 12.23 20.75
C ARG A 23 16.14 12.72 19.45
N TRP A 24 16.78 13.89 19.48
CA TRP A 24 17.45 14.46 18.28
C TRP A 24 18.47 13.50 17.67
N ASP A 25 19.23 12.78 18.48
CA ASP A 25 20.19 11.77 18.03
C ASP A 25 19.50 10.65 17.24
N LEU A 26 18.35 10.18 17.70
CA LEU A 26 17.55 9.16 17.04
C LEU A 26 16.98 9.66 15.71
N HIS A 27 16.41 10.86 15.67
CA HIS A 27 15.92 11.48 14.45
C HIS A 27 17.06 11.68 13.44
N LEU A 28 18.20 12.22 13.88
CA LEU A 28 19.35 12.43 13.01
C LEU A 28 19.86 11.11 12.41
N LYS A 29 20.01 10.08 13.22
CA LYS A 29 20.41 8.73 12.75
C LYS A 29 19.41 8.18 11.73
N THR A 30 18.12 8.26 12.02
CA THR A 30 17.07 7.78 11.12
C THR A 30 17.10 8.51 9.79
N HIS A 31 17.14 9.85 9.80
CA HIS A 31 17.15 10.65 8.57
C HIS A 31 18.44 10.47 7.77
N LEU A 32 19.60 10.41 8.42
CA LEU A 32 20.88 10.16 7.74
C LEU A 32 20.92 8.75 7.13
N THR A 33 20.35 7.75 7.82
CA THR A 33 20.27 6.39 7.28
C THR A 33 19.37 6.36 6.05
N VAL A 34 18.19 6.97 6.11
CA VAL A 34 17.27 7.06 4.97
C VAL A 34 17.93 7.81 3.82
N LEU A 35 18.59 8.95 4.09
CA LEU A 35 19.32 9.71 3.07
C LEU A 35 20.41 8.86 2.40
N ALA A 36 21.20 8.12 3.18
CA ALA A 36 22.23 7.23 2.65
C ALA A 36 21.63 6.13 1.77
N ILE A 37 20.51 5.52 2.18
CA ILE A 37 19.78 4.54 1.38
C ILE A 37 19.33 5.14 0.05
N VAL A 38 18.73 6.34 0.09
CA VAL A 38 18.26 7.04 -1.12
C VAL A 38 19.42 7.34 -2.06
N ILE A 39 20.54 7.87 -1.54
CA ILE A 39 21.74 8.15 -2.35
C ILE A 39 22.25 6.88 -3.03
N VAL A 40 22.33 5.76 -2.31
CA VAL A 40 22.77 4.48 -2.88
C VAL A 40 21.79 4.00 -3.95
N ALA A 41 20.48 4.08 -3.69
CA ALA A 41 19.46 3.68 -4.62
C ALA A 41 19.48 4.53 -5.91
N GLU A 42 19.60 5.85 -5.80
CA GLU A 42 19.73 6.77 -6.93
C GLU A 42 21.03 6.56 -7.70
N PHE A 43 22.13 6.22 -7.02
CA PHE A 43 23.39 5.88 -7.68
C PHE A 43 23.27 4.61 -8.53
N ILE A 44 22.50 3.60 -8.10
CA ILE A 44 22.20 2.40 -8.88
C ILE A 44 21.37 2.79 -10.11
N GLY A 45 20.43 3.72 -9.96
CA GLY A 45 19.56 4.23 -11.01
C GLY A 45 18.50 3.24 -11.46
N THR A 46 17.72 3.62 -12.46
CA THR A 46 16.70 2.75 -13.07
C THR A 46 17.36 1.65 -13.89
N GLN A 47 16.95 0.40 -13.66
CA GLN A 47 17.40 -0.75 -14.44
C GLN A 47 16.20 -1.36 -15.16
N THR A 48 16.38 -1.67 -16.46
CA THR A 48 15.32 -2.26 -17.28
C THR A 48 15.79 -3.60 -17.83
N TYR A 49 14.99 -4.63 -17.62
CA TYR A 49 15.27 -5.99 -18.08
C TYR A 49 14.16 -6.47 -19.02
N PRO A 50 14.47 -6.95 -20.23
CA PRO A 50 13.47 -7.53 -21.12
C PRO A 50 12.96 -8.86 -20.55
N VAL A 51 11.65 -9.03 -20.48
CA VAL A 51 10.99 -10.27 -20.00
C VAL A 51 9.87 -10.64 -20.99
N GLY A 52 10.13 -11.61 -21.84
CA GLY A 52 9.18 -12.03 -22.87
C GLY A 52 8.76 -10.87 -23.79
N PRO A 53 7.46 -10.62 -23.97
CA PRO A 53 6.95 -9.51 -24.80
C PRO A 53 6.98 -8.14 -24.10
N GLY A 54 7.40 -8.08 -22.82
CA GLY A 54 7.44 -6.86 -22.02
C GLY A 54 8.81 -6.60 -21.43
N GLN A 55 8.86 -5.70 -20.49
CA GLN A 55 10.07 -5.36 -19.73
C GLN A 55 9.75 -5.14 -18.26
N VAL A 56 10.69 -5.51 -17.40
CA VAL A 56 10.64 -5.23 -15.97
C VAL A 56 11.53 -4.03 -15.67
N VAL A 57 10.93 -3.00 -15.10
CA VAL A 57 11.63 -1.79 -14.66
C VAL A 57 11.81 -1.82 -13.16
N ILE A 58 13.05 -1.70 -12.70
CA ILE A 58 13.40 -1.61 -11.29
C ILE A 58 13.85 -0.18 -11.02
N LEU A 59 12.96 0.58 -10.39
CA LEU A 59 13.18 1.97 -10.03
C LEU A 59 14.07 2.10 -8.78
N PRO A 60 14.77 3.21 -8.57
CA PRO A 60 15.58 3.49 -7.38
C PRO A 60 14.83 3.24 -6.08
N MET A 61 13.55 3.61 -6.00
CA MET A 61 12.74 3.38 -4.81
C MET A 61 12.59 1.91 -4.43
N LEU A 62 12.62 0.98 -5.41
CA LEU A 62 12.53 -0.46 -5.12
C LEU A 62 13.81 -0.97 -4.44
N TYR A 63 14.98 -0.49 -4.88
CA TYR A 63 16.25 -0.76 -4.18
C TYR A 63 16.23 -0.18 -2.77
N ALA A 64 15.74 1.05 -2.61
CA ALA A 64 15.65 1.70 -1.30
C ALA A 64 14.80 0.87 -0.32
N VAL A 65 13.67 0.33 -0.77
CA VAL A 65 12.82 -0.56 0.05
C VAL A 65 13.57 -1.83 0.43
N VAL A 66 14.21 -2.50 -0.52
CA VAL A 66 14.99 -3.73 -0.27
C VAL A 66 16.12 -3.47 0.72
N ILE A 67 16.93 -2.44 0.47
CA ILE A 67 18.03 -2.05 1.37
C ILE A 67 17.48 -1.72 2.76
N GLY A 68 16.37 -0.98 2.86
CA GLY A 68 15.72 -0.62 4.12
C GLY A 68 15.24 -1.85 4.91
N ILE A 69 14.66 -2.85 4.24
CA ILE A 69 14.25 -4.12 4.86
C ILE A 69 15.48 -4.83 5.43
N PHE A 70 16.55 -4.96 4.64
CA PHE A 70 17.77 -5.64 5.08
C PHE A 70 18.48 -4.92 6.23
N LEU A 71 18.56 -3.59 6.20
CA LEU A 71 19.15 -2.80 7.28
C LEU A 71 18.28 -2.75 8.54
N GLY A 72 17.01 -3.12 8.42
CA GLY A 72 16.05 -3.13 9.52
C GLY A 72 16.50 -3.95 10.72
N TYR A 73 16.12 -3.49 11.92
CA TYR A 73 16.47 -4.12 13.21
C TYR A 73 16.22 -5.62 13.25
N ARG A 74 15.17 -6.12 12.59
CA ARG A 74 14.78 -7.53 12.62
C ARG A 74 15.58 -8.44 11.68
N VAL A 75 16.29 -7.86 10.70
CA VAL A 75 17.06 -8.61 9.71
C VAL A 75 18.55 -8.50 10.06
N LEU A 76 19.32 -7.66 9.41
CA LEU A 76 20.75 -7.53 9.69
C LEU A 76 21.03 -6.86 11.04
N GLY A 77 20.16 -5.98 11.54
CA GLY A 77 20.31 -5.40 12.87
C GLY A 77 20.25 -6.42 14.02
N SER A 78 19.71 -7.62 13.78
CA SER A 78 19.76 -8.71 14.78
C SER A 78 21.13 -9.38 14.86
N TYR A 79 21.91 -9.35 13.79
CA TYR A 79 23.23 -10.03 13.67
C TYR A 79 24.41 -9.08 13.79
N VAL A 80 24.23 -7.78 13.47
CA VAL A 80 25.31 -6.82 13.40
C VAL A 80 25.09 -5.68 14.40
N ASP A 81 25.89 -5.63 15.47
CA ASP A 81 25.75 -4.61 16.51
C ASP A 81 25.91 -3.17 16.03
N ALA A 82 26.73 -2.94 15.01
CA ALA A 82 26.89 -1.60 14.41
C ALA A 82 25.58 -1.14 13.75
N LEU A 83 24.88 -2.02 13.03
CA LEU A 83 23.59 -1.71 12.41
C LEU A 83 22.48 -1.56 13.46
N ARG A 84 22.52 -2.36 14.54
CA ARG A 84 21.59 -2.20 15.66
C ARG A 84 21.70 -0.83 16.34
N ARG A 85 22.92 -0.27 16.40
CA ARG A 85 23.16 1.09 16.93
C ARG A 85 22.71 2.17 15.96
N LEU A 86 22.78 1.91 14.65
CA LEU A 86 22.40 2.84 13.60
C LEU A 86 20.88 2.87 13.42
N VAL A 87 20.23 1.69 13.37
CA VAL A 87 18.78 1.54 13.21
C VAL A 87 18.23 0.76 14.42
N PRO A 88 18.14 1.39 15.59
CA PRO A 88 17.59 0.77 16.78
C PRO A 88 16.06 0.53 16.63
N LYS A 89 15.50 -0.28 17.52
CA LYS A 89 14.06 -0.59 17.51
C LYS A 89 13.18 0.67 17.57
N GLU A 90 13.61 1.65 18.33
CA GLU A 90 12.95 2.94 18.50
C GLU A 90 12.88 3.75 17.18
N ALA A 91 13.88 3.61 16.29
CA ALA A 91 13.88 4.23 14.98
C ALA A 91 12.73 3.68 14.11
N SER A 92 12.42 2.39 14.20
CA SER A 92 11.29 1.78 13.50
C SER A 92 9.94 2.34 14.00
N GLN A 93 9.81 2.60 15.29
CA GLN A 93 8.58 3.18 15.87
C GLN A 93 8.37 4.62 15.41
N ILE A 94 9.43 5.45 15.44
CA ILE A 94 9.37 6.83 14.94
C ILE A 94 9.08 6.87 13.45
N SER A 95 9.66 5.95 12.66
CA SER A 95 9.45 5.90 11.20
C SER A 95 7.98 5.71 10.84
N ALA A 96 7.23 4.92 11.59
CA ALA A 96 5.80 4.74 11.37
C ALA A 96 5.00 6.05 11.47
N SER A 97 5.35 6.90 12.41
CA SER A 97 4.72 8.23 12.57
C SER A 97 5.23 9.25 11.54
N LEU A 98 6.52 9.18 11.17
CA LEU A 98 7.11 10.07 10.17
C LEU A 98 6.55 9.83 8.76
N ILE A 99 6.14 8.61 8.43
CA ILE A 99 5.50 8.30 7.14
C ILE A 99 4.30 9.22 6.87
N VAL A 100 3.46 9.48 7.88
CA VAL A 100 2.28 10.35 7.73
C VAL A 100 2.70 11.76 7.31
N ILE A 101 3.77 12.30 7.92
CA ILE A 101 4.29 13.63 7.59
C ILE A 101 4.90 13.64 6.19
N THR A 102 5.64 12.60 5.80
CA THR A 102 6.29 12.53 4.48
C THR A 102 5.30 12.29 3.34
N LEU A 103 4.11 11.77 3.62
CA LEU A 103 3.05 11.64 2.62
C LEU A 103 2.39 12.98 2.26
N MET A 104 2.46 14.01 3.11
CA MET A 104 1.87 15.32 2.82
C MET A 104 2.52 15.99 1.58
N PRO A 105 3.85 16.12 1.47
CA PRO A 105 4.48 16.64 0.25
C PRO A 105 4.16 15.81 -1.00
N LEU A 106 4.04 14.50 -0.86
CA LEU A 106 3.65 13.62 -1.96
C LEU A 106 2.22 13.95 -2.44
N GLY A 107 1.28 14.16 -1.52
CA GLY A 107 -0.08 14.59 -1.84
C GLY A 107 -0.11 15.93 -2.59
N VAL A 108 0.70 16.91 -2.17
CA VAL A 108 0.84 18.19 -2.87
C VAL A 108 1.39 17.99 -4.29
N LYS A 109 2.45 17.18 -4.45
CA LYS A 109 3.01 16.84 -5.77
C LYS A 109 1.92 16.26 -6.69
N TYR A 110 1.16 15.29 -6.23
CA TYR A 110 0.08 14.71 -7.04
C TYR A 110 -1.03 15.72 -7.37
N GLY A 111 -1.37 16.62 -6.46
CA GLY A 111 -2.29 17.69 -6.73
C GLY A 111 -1.84 18.58 -7.90
N THR A 112 -0.55 18.87 -8.01
CA THR A 112 0.00 19.65 -9.15
C THR A 112 -0.03 18.88 -10.47
N LEU A 113 -0.02 17.56 -10.45
CA LEU A 113 -0.16 16.72 -11.65
C LEU A 113 -1.62 16.53 -12.08
N VAL A 114 -2.53 16.44 -11.11
CA VAL A 114 -3.97 16.30 -11.38
C VAL A 114 -4.56 17.55 -12.03
N ALA A 115 -4.15 18.74 -11.61
CA ALA A 115 -4.71 19.99 -12.07
C ALA A 115 -4.62 20.21 -13.61
N PRO A 116 -3.49 20.00 -14.28
CA PRO A 116 -3.40 20.10 -15.74
C PRO A 116 -4.26 19.07 -16.49
N ASN A 117 -4.43 17.89 -15.91
CA ASN A 117 -5.16 16.76 -16.51
C ASN A 117 -6.64 16.71 -16.11
N PHE A 118 -7.15 17.77 -15.48
CA PHE A 118 -8.49 17.81 -14.87
C PHE A 118 -9.63 17.47 -15.84
N TYR A 119 -9.60 18.01 -17.06
CA TYR A 119 -10.65 17.76 -18.05
C TYR A 119 -10.63 16.30 -18.55
N ASP A 120 -9.45 15.70 -18.73
CA ASP A 120 -9.32 14.29 -19.11
C ASP A 120 -9.82 13.37 -17.99
N ILE A 121 -9.53 13.72 -16.75
CA ILE A 121 -10.01 13.01 -15.56
C ILE A 121 -11.53 13.07 -15.46
N ILE A 122 -12.15 14.26 -15.66
CA ILE A 122 -13.62 14.37 -15.67
C ILE A 122 -14.22 13.56 -16.81
N GLY A 123 -13.63 13.61 -18.01
CA GLY A 123 -14.04 12.80 -19.13
C GLY A 123 -13.99 11.30 -18.86
N ALA A 124 -13.06 10.85 -18.03
CA ALA A 124 -12.93 9.47 -17.56
C ALA A 124 -13.79 9.14 -16.33
N GLY A 125 -14.59 10.07 -15.82
CA GLY A 125 -15.37 9.93 -14.60
C GLY A 125 -16.16 8.61 -14.47
N PRO A 126 -16.89 8.15 -15.50
CA PRO A 126 -17.57 6.86 -15.46
C PRO A 126 -16.63 5.66 -15.23
N ALA A 127 -15.39 5.72 -15.74
CA ALA A 127 -14.41 4.67 -15.54
C ALA A 127 -13.92 4.63 -14.08
N PHE A 128 -13.76 5.77 -13.41
CA PHE A 128 -13.43 5.82 -11.98
C PHE A 128 -14.54 5.20 -11.11
N VAL A 129 -15.81 5.43 -11.46
CA VAL A 129 -16.94 4.80 -10.77
C VAL A 129 -16.92 3.28 -10.98
N LEU A 130 -16.68 2.81 -12.21
CA LEU A 130 -16.57 1.38 -12.52
C LEU A 130 -15.40 0.72 -11.81
N GLN A 131 -14.29 1.43 -11.64
CA GLN A 131 -13.14 0.96 -10.89
C GLN A 131 -13.48 0.67 -9.43
N GLU A 132 -14.28 1.50 -8.77
CA GLU A 132 -14.71 1.25 -7.38
C GLU A 132 -15.49 -0.07 -7.27
N LEU A 133 -16.31 -0.40 -8.26
CA LEU A 133 -16.95 -1.72 -8.35
C LEU A 133 -15.93 -2.83 -8.62
N GLY A 134 -14.90 -2.55 -9.43
CA GLY A 134 -13.79 -3.48 -9.70
C GLY A 134 -12.98 -3.81 -8.45
N ASN A 135 -12.86 -2.89 -7.50
CA ASN A 135 -12.19 -3.12 -6.22
C ASN A 135 -12.83 -4.26 -5.40
N LEU A 136 -14.13 -4.52 -5.57
CA LEU A 136 -14.81 -5.66 -4.98
C LEU A 136 -14.34 -6.99 -5.56
N GLY A 137 -13.73 -7.00 -6.74
CA GLY A 137 -13.18 -8.18 -7.40
C GLY A 137 -12.13 -8.90 -6.55
N THR A 138 -11.41 -8.17 -5.70
CA THR A 138 -10.44 -8.77 -4.76
C THR A 138 -11.09 -9.78 -3.84
N ILE A 139 -12.30 -9.54 -3.37
CA ILE A 139 -13.05 -10.44 -2.49
C ILE A 139 -13.31 -11.78 -3.21
N PHE A 140 -13.75 -11.72 -4.46
CA PHE A 140 -14.10 -12.92 -5.25
C PHE A 140 -12.87 -13.76 -5.60
N LEU A 141 -11.71 -13.15 -5.74
CA LEU A 141 -10.45 -13.84 -6.09
C LEU A 141 -9.67 -14.26 -4.84
N ALA A 142 -9.52 -13.36 -3.87
CA ALA A 142 -8.67 -13.60 -2.71
C ALA A 142 -9.30 -14.57 -1.71
N LEU A 143 -10.63 -14.50 -1.49
CA LEU A 143 -11.28 -15.37 -0.52
C LEU A 143 -11.17 -16.87 -0.87
N PRO A 144 -11.45 -17.33 -2.10
CA PRO A 144 -11.26 -18.75 -2.45
C PRO A 144 -9.81 -19.19 -2.30
N ILE A 145 -8.86 -18.35 -2.69
CA ILE A 145 -7.42 -18.66 -2.56
C ILE A 145 -7.04 -18.77 -1.08
N ALA A 146 -7.48 -17.85 -0.25
CA ALA A 146 -7.21 -17.88 1.19
C ALA A 146 -7.77 -19.15 1.85
N LEU A 147 -9.00 -19.56 1.48
CA LEU A 147 -9.61 -20.81 1.95
C LEU A 147 -8.83 -22.05 1.46
N LEU A 148 -8.39 -22.08 0.21
CA LEU A 148 -7.55 -23.16 -0.34
C LEU A 148 -6.20 -23.26 0.36
N LEU A 149 -5.65 -22.14 0.84
CA LEU A 149 -4.42 -22.10 1.64
C LEU A 149 -4.63 -22.50 3.10
N GLY A 150 -5.86 -22.85 3.49
CA GLY A 150 -6.19 -23.34 4.83
C GLY A 150 -6.50 -22.26 5.85
N LEU A 151 -6.66 -20.98 5.42
CA LEU A 151 -7.15 -19.94 6.31
C LEU A 151 -8.64 -20.22 6.58
N LYS A 152 -9.03 -20.00 7.83
CA LYS A 152 -10.43 -20.09 8.26
C LYS A 152 -11.05 -18.68 8.25
N ARG A 153 -11.54 -18.20 9.37
CA ARG A 153 -12.13 -16.86 9.47
C ARG A 153 -11.12 -15.73 9.23
N GLU A 154 -9.83 -15.99 9.36
CA GLU A 154 -8.76 -15.07 8.95
C GLU A 154 -8.87 -14.67 7.47
N ALA A 155 -9.42 -15.57 6.63
CA ALA A 155 -9.66 -15.28 5.21
C ALA A 155 -10.60 -14.10 4.98
N ILE A 156 -11.53 -13.81 5.89
CA ILE A 156 -12.44 -12.67 5.83
C ILE A 156 -11.62 -11.37 5.90
N GLY A 157 -10.82 -11.22 6.93
CA GLY A 157 -9.99 -10.02 7.10
C GLY A 157 -8.90 -9.90 6.02
N ALA A 158 -8.32 -11.02 5.60
CA ALA A 158 -7.27 -11.03 4.59
C ALA A 158 -7.77 -10.68 3.18
N ALA A 159 -9.00 -11.04 2.82
CA ALA A 159 -9.54 -10.85 1.47
C ALA A 159 -10.33 -9.54 1.28
N VAL A 160 -10.77 -8.87 2.34
CA VAL A 160 -11.37 -7.53 2.27
C VAL A 160 -10.26 -6.49 2.23
N SER A 161 -9.69 -6.21 1.06
CA SER A 161 -8.62 -5.23 0.91
C SER A 161 -8.98 -4.22 -0.19
N ILE A 162 -9.99 -3.38 0.06
CA ILE A 162 -10.48 -2.36 -0.88
C ILE A 162 -9.72 -1.06 -0.66
N ALA A 163 -9.73 -0.54 0.57
CA ALA A 163 -8.97 0.63 0.98
C ALA A 163 -8.13 0.25 2.20
N ARG A 164 -6.84 0.29 2.07
CA ARG A 164 -5.90 -0.40 2.95
C ARG A 164 -6.01 -0.02 4.42
N GLU A 165 -5.77 1.25 4.76
CA GLU A 165 -5.83 1.76 6.13
C GLU A 165 -7.26 1.73 6.68
N PRO A 166 -8.28 2.21 5.95
CA PRO A 166 -9.68 2.11 6.39
C PRO A 166 -10.14 0.68 6.63
N THR A 167 -9.73 -0.27 5.80
CA THR A 167 -10.12 -1.67 5.97
C THR A 167 -9.56 -2.25 7.27
N LEU A 168 -8.31 -1.94 7.61
CA LEU A 168 -7.71 -2.37 8.88
C LEU A 168 -8.53 -1.84 10.06
N GLY A 169 -8.85 -0.54 10.07
CA GLY A 169 -9.67 0.08 11.11
C GLY A 169 -11.04 -0.60 11.23
N ILE A 170 -11.79 -0.68 10.14
CA ILE A 170 -13.15 -1.25 10.12
C ILE A 170 -13.18 -2.71 10.60
N ILE A 171 -12.26 -3.55 10.12
CA ILE A 171 -12.22 -4.96 10.52
C ILE A 171 -11.85 -5.12 11.99
N THR A 172 -10.88 -4.34 12.49
CA THR A 172 -10.50 -4.40 13.90
C THR A 172 -11.60 -3.84 14.82
N ASP A 173 -12.34 -2.84 14.39
CA ASP A 173 -13.47 -2.29 15.16
C ASP A 173 -14.67 -3.25 15.19
N LEU A 174 -14.95 -3.94 14.09
CA LEU A 174 -16.10 -4.84 14.00
C LEU A 174 -15.87 -6.19 14.68
N TYR A 175 -14.66 -6.75 14.57
CA TYR A 175 -14.38 -8.12 15.03
C TYR A 175 -13.40 -8.16 16.21
N GLY A 176 -12.67 -7.10 16.44
CA GLY A 176 -11.57 -7.01 17.40
C GLY A 176 -10.19 -7.31 16.78
N PRO A 177 -9.13 -6.65 17.28
CA PRO A 177 -7.77 -6.79 16.72
C PRO A 177 -7.17 -8.19 16.93
N GLU A 178 -7.60 -8.91 17.97
CA GLU A 178 -7.13 -10.27 18.30
C GLU A 178 -8.04 -11.36 17.72
N SER A 179 -9.12 -11.00 17.04
CA SER A 179 -9.99 -11.96 16.35
C SER A 179 -9.26 -12.59 15.16
N PRO A 180 -9.70 -13.76 14.67
CA PRO A 180 -9.18 -14.33 13.44
C PRO A 180 -9.23 -13.34 12.27
N GLU A 181 -10.35 -12.62 12.12
CA GLU A 181 -10.51 -11.58 11.09
C GLU A 181 -9.52 -10.42 11.26
N GLY A 182 -9.34 -9.96 12.50
CA GLY A 182 -8.35 -8.92 12.85
C GLY A 182 -6.93 -9.35 12.53
N ILE A 183 -6.56 -10.58 12.89
CA ILE A 183 -5.25 -11.17 12.56
C ILE A 183 -5.09 -11.27 11.03
N GLY A 184 -6.13 -11.68 10.31
CA GLY A 184 -6.12 -11.79 8.85
C GLY A 184 -5.85 -10.46 8.15
N VAL A 185 -6.58 -9.40 8.52
CA VAL A 185 -6.38 -8.08 7.93
C VAL A 185 -5.02 -7.49 8.30
N LEU A 186 -4.57 -7.67 9.55
CA LEU A 186 -3.26 -7.19 10.00
C LEU A 186 -2.13 -7.89 9.25
N GLY A 187 -2.22 -9.21 9.06
CA GLY A 187 -1.24 -10.00 8.30
C GLY A 187 -1.11 -9.50 6.85
N THR A 188 -2.24 -9.28 6.17
CA THR A 188 -2.26 -8.73 4.81
C THR A 188 -1.73 -7.30 4.77
N TYR A 189 -2.09 -6.48 5.75
CA TYR A 189 -1.59 -5.10 5.86
C TYR A 189 -0.06 -5.07 6.01
N LEU A 190 0.51 -5.86 6.92
CA LEU A 190 1.95 -5.91 7.15
C LEU A 190 2.71 -6.46 5.93
N THR A 191 2.21 -7.54 5.32
CA THR A 191 2.80 -8.11 4.11
C THR A 191 2.78 -7.11 2.96
N GLY A 192 1.64 -6.43 2.77
CA GLY A 192 1.52 -5.38 1.77
C GLY A 192 2.44 -4.19 2.03
N THR A 193 2.71 -3.83 3.29
CA THR A 193 3.66 -2.76 3.62
C THR A 193 5.09 -3.13 3.23
N LEU A 194 5.47 -4.39 3.43
CA LEU A 194 6.82 -4.87 3.16
C LEU A 194 7.06 -5.15 1.68
N LEU A 195 6.15 -5.89 1.04
CA LEU A 195 6.35 -6.44 -0.30
C LEU A 195 5.51 -5.73 -1.37
N GLY A 196 4.46 -5.02 -0.98
CA GLY A 196 3.50 -4.43 -1.92
C GLY A 196 4.16 -3.46 -2.89
N THR A 197 5.02 -2.58 -2.42
CA THR A 197 5.72 -1.60 -3.28
C THR A 197 6.57 -2.29 -4.34
N LEU A 198 7.30 -3.36 -3.97
CA LEU A 198 8.09 -4.15 -4.92
C LEU A 198 7.20 -4.85 -5.94
N PHE A 199 6.16 -5.54 -5.46
CA PHE A 199 5.22 -6.27 -6.31
C PHE A 199 4.52 -5.35 -7.30
N PHE A 200 3.95 -4.24 -6.84
CA PHE A 200 3.25 -3.29 -7.69
C PHE A 200 4.17 -2.53 -8.65
N GLY A 201 5.43 -2.28 -8.27
CA GLY A 201 6.43 -1.73 -9.18
C GLY A 201 6.71 -2.66 -10.36
N ILE A 202 6.91 -3.96 -10.10
CA ILE A 202 7.09 -4.97 -11.15
C ILE A 202 5.81 -5.12 -11.97
N LEU A 203 4.65 -5.20 -11.32
CA LEU A 203 3.37 -5.34 -11.99
C LEU A 203 3.07 -4.16 -12.92
N GLY A 204 3.39 -2.93 -12.52
CA GLY A 204 3.23 -1.72 -13.33
C GLY A 204 4.00 -1.80 -14.65
N SER A 205 5.24 -2.30 -14.61
CA SER A 205 6.06 -2.46 -15.82
C SER A 205 5.59 -3.59 -16.73
N LEU A 206 4.94 -4.63 -16.21
CA LEU A 206 4.38 -5.74 -16.98
C LEU A 206 2.94 -5.48 -17.44
N ALA A 207 2.24 -4.53 -16.84
CA ALA A 207 0.83 -4.28 -17.11
C ALA A 207 0.48 -4.03 -18.59
N PRO A 208 1.30 -3.36 -19.40
CA PRO A 208 1.01 -3.17 -20.84
C PRO A 208 0.89 -4.46 -21.65
N ILE A 209 1.43 -5.58 -21.18
CA ILE A 209 1.29 -6.90 -21.83
C ILE A 209 -0.20 -7.31 -21.94
N THR A 210 -1.03 -6.82 -21.05
CA THR A 210 -2.48 -7.08 -21.05
C THR A 210 -3.21 -6.49 -22.25
N GLY A 211 -2.60 -5.52 -22.93
CA GLY A 211 -3.22 -4.77 -24.05
C GLY A 211 -4.30 -3.78 -23.60
N LEU A 212 -4.46 -3.55 -22.31
CA LEU A 212 -5.41 -2.56 -21.79
C LEU A 212 -4.90 -1.13 -22.05
N HIS A 213 -5.85 -0.20 -22.14
CA HIS A 213 -5.53 1.20 -22.38
C HIS A 213 -4.67 1.78 -21.23
N PRO A 214 -3.60 2.57 -21.49
CA PRO A 214 -2.71 3.09 -20.46
C PRO A 214 -3.40 3.86 -19.34
N ARG A 215 -4.44 4.64 -19.62
CA ARG A 215 -5.25 5.32 -18.58
C ARG A 215 -5.93 4.31 -17.64
N ALA A 216 -6.43 3.20 -18.17
CA ALA A 216 -7.03 2.15 -17.34
C ALA A 216 -5.98 1.44 -16.46
N LEU A 217 -4.79 1.20 -17.01
CA LEU A 217 -3.67 0.66 -16.25
C LEU A 217 -3.20 1.65 -15.17
N ALA A 218 -3.13 2.94 -15.49
CA ALA A 218 -2.81 3.99 -14.53
C ALA A 218 -3.83 4.05 -13.37
N MET A 219 -5.12 3.97 -13.69
CA MET A 219 -6.17 3.89 -12.67
C MET A 219 -6.01 2.64 -11.80
N ALA A 220 -5.70 1.48 -12.39
CA ALA A 220 -5.44 0.25 -11.65
C ALA A 220 -4.22 0.37 -10.72
N CYS A 221 -3.19 1.13 -11.09
CA CYS A 221 -2.07 1.45 -10.22
C CYS A 221 -2.49 2.27 -8.98
N GLY A 222 -3.59 3.01 -9.06
CA GLY A 222 -4.11 3.82 -7.95
C GLY A 222 -4.67 3.01 -6.78
N ILE A 223 -4.86 1.72 -6.94
CA ILE A 223 -5.34 0.82 -5.90
C ILE A 223 -4.22 0.55 -4.87
N GLY A 224 -4.53 0.59 -3.59
CA GLY A 224 -3.58 0.34 -2.52
C GLY A 224 -3.08 1.59 -1.82
N SER A 225 -1.86 1.55 -1.29
CA SER A 225 -1.25 2.71 -0.61
C SER A 225 -0.56 3.66 -1.61
N GLY A 226 -0.31 4.90 -1.17
CA GLY A 226 0.41 5.89 -1.99
C GLY A 226 1.80 5.41 -2.45
N SER A 227 2.52 4.59 -1.68
CA SER A 227 3.81 4.03 -2.08
C SER A 227 3.67 2.96 -3.17
N MET A 228 2.66 2.10 -3.08
CA MET A 228 2.35 1.10 -4.11
C MET A 228 1.92 1.78 -5.41
N MET A 229 1.03 2.78 -5.31
CA MET A 229 0.60 3.59 -6.44
C MET A 229 1.79 4.26 -7.13
N THR A 230 2.67 4.91 -6.36
CA THR A 230 3.86 5.58 -6.91
C THR A 230 4.76 4.59 -7.65
N ALA A 231 5.05 3.44 -7.05
CA ALA A 231 5.89 2.43 -7.69
C ALA A 231 5.26 1.88 -8.98
N CYS A 232 3.98 1.56 -8.94
CA CYS A 232 3.23 1.04 -10.10
C CYS A 232 3.17 2.05 -11.24
N SER A 233 2.70 3.27 -10.94
CA SER A 233 2.48 4.30 -11.96
C SER A 233 3.79 4.81 -12.56
N ALA A 234 4.85 4.95 -11.78
CA ALA A 234 6.16 5.33 -12.29
C ALA A 234 6.75 4.23 -13.18
N SER A 235 6.67 2.95 -12.77
CA SER A 235 7.11 1.83 -13.61
C SER A 235 6.28 1.69 -14.89
N LEU A 236 4.97 1.96 -14.83
CA LEU A 236 4.08 1.98 -15.99
C LEU A 236 4.46 3.11 -16.95
N ALA A 237 4.74 4.31 -16.44
CA ALA A 237 5.13 5.46 -17.25
C ALA A 237 6.42 5.19 -18.03
N GLU A 238 7.42 4.57 -17.40
CA GLU A 238 8.69 4.21 -18.05
C GLU A 238 8.50 3.26 -19.24
N VAL A 239 7.52 2.38 -19.23
CA VAL A 239 7.28 1.39 -20.28
C VAL A 239 6.23 1.84 -21.29
N THR A 240 5.48 2.91 -21.01
CA THR A 240 4.36 3.38 -21.84
C THR A 240 4.70 4.71 -22.51
N MET A 241 5.76 4.74 -23.30
CA MET A 241 6.32 5.96 -23.92
C MET A 241 5.35 6.73 -24.85
N ALA A 242 4.23 6.15 -25.22
CA ALA A 242 3.21 6.80 -26.05
C ALA A 242 2.30 7.77 -25.29
N PHE A 243 2.35 7.75 -23.95
CA PHE A 243 1.56 8.61 -23.09
C PHE A 243 2.49 9.46 -22.20
N PRO A 244 2.12 10.74 -21.94
CA PRO A 244 2.86 11.58 -21.01
C PRO A 244 2.92 10.97 -19.60
N GLU A 245 4.08 11.02 -18.97
CA GLU A 245 4.28 10.52 -17.61
C GLU A 245 3.33 11.19 -16.62
N ASP A 246 3.17 12.52 -16.72
CA ASP A 246 2.31 13.31 -15.85
C ASP A 246 0.83 12.91 -15.96
N GLU A 247 0.37 12.49 -17.12
CA GLU A 247 -0.97 11.96 -17.33
C GLU A 247 -1.17 10.62 -16.60
N ILE A 248 -0.23 9.69 -16.75
CA ILE A 248 -0.29 8.39 -16.05
C ILE A 248 -0.29 8.58 -14.54
N LEU A 249 0.58 9.44 -14.04
CA LEU A 249 0.66 9.75 -12.61
C LEU A 249 -0.61 10.44 -12.11
N ALA A 250 -1.20 11.34 -12.90
CA ALA A 250 -2.43 12.04 -12.54
C ALA A 250 -3.63 11.09 -12.44
N PHE A 251 -3.79 10.16 -13.40
CA PHE A 251 -4.85 9.16 -13.36
C PHE A 251 -4.69 8.20 -12.19
N ALA A 252 -3.48 7.74 -11.90
CA ALA A 252 -3.19 6.90 -10.74
C ALA A 252 -3.50 7.63 -9.42
N ALA A 253 -3.06 8.88 -9.29
CA ALA A 253 -3.29 9.68 -8.09
C ALA A 253 -4.78 9.96 -7.85
N THR A 254 -5.52 10.28 -8.92
CA THR A 254 -6.98 10.49 -8.83
C THR A 254 -7.70 9.22 -8.40
N SER A 255 -7.32 8.08 -8.98
CA SER A 255 -7.84 6.77 -8.59
C SER A 255 -7.59 6.47 -7.11
N ASN A 256 -6.37 6.69 -6.65
CA ASN A 256 -6.00 6.47 -5.25
C ASN A 256 -6.79 7.37 -4.29
N LEU A 257 -6.97 8.64 -4.65
CA LEU A 257 -7.79 9.57 -3.88
C LEU A 257 -9.25 9.12 -3.82
N PHE A 258 -9.81 8.70 -4.96
CA PHE A 258 -11.19 8.22 -5.05
C PHE A 258 -11.42 7.01 -4.16
N THR A 259 -10.58 5.97 -4.30
CA THR A 259 -10.63 4.77 -3.45
C THR A 259 -10.40 5.11 -1.96
N GLY A 260 -9.55 6.08 -1.65
CA GLY A 260 -9.35 6.55 -0.28
C GLY A 260 -10.60 7.18 0.34
N LEU A 261 -11.37 7.94 -0.46
CA LEU A 261 -12.58 8.61 0.01
C LEU A 261 -13.80 7.66 0.07
N THR A 262 -13.96 6.82 -0.94
CA THR A 262 -15.14 5.92 -1.07
C THR A 262 -14.93 4.62 -0.32
N GLY A 263 -13.69 4.19 -0.14
CA GLY A 263 -13.31 2.88 0.36
C GLY A 263 -13.89 2.53 1.73
N VAL A 264 -13.96 3.50 2.65
CA VAL A 264 -14.61 3.30 3.97
C VAL A 264 -16.05 2.83 3.79
N TYR A 265 -16.81 3.51 2.96
CA TYR A 265 -18.23 3.21 2.71
C TYR A 265 -18.39 1.90 1.95
N VAL A 266 -17.55 1.67 0.95
CA VAL A 266 -17.57 0.43 0.15
C VAL A 266 -17.20 -0.78 1.03
N VAL A 267 -16.20 -0.68 1.87
CA VAL A 267 -15.83 -1.75 2.81
C VAL A 267 -16.96 -2.03 3.78
N LEU A 268 -17.48 -0.99 4.45
CA LEU A 268 -18.44 -1.15 5.53
C LEU A 268 -19.80 -1.68 5.02
N PHE A 269 -20.33 -1.07 3.94
CA PHE A 269 -21.69 -1.35 3.49
C PHE A 269 -21.79 -2.46 2.45
N ILE A 270 -20.72 -2.75 1.71
CA ILE A 270 -20.71 -3.75 0.64
C ILE A 270 -19.70 -4.85 0.93
N GLY A 271 -18.45 -4.50 1.18
CA GLY A 271 -17.34 -5.45 1.31
C GLY A 271 -17.54 -6.43 2.45
N VAL A 272 -17.78 -5.93 3.67
CA VAL A 272 -17.98 -6.77 4.86
C VAL A 272 -19.23 -7.66 4.77
N PRO A 273 -20.41 -7.16 4.40
CA PRO A 273 -21.58 -8.04 4.17
C PRO A 273 -21.34 -9.09 3.08
N LEU A 274 -20.72 -8.69 1.99
CA LEU A 274 -20.45 -9.57 0.85
C LEU A 274 -19.50 -10.70 1.21
N ILE A 275 -18.37 -10.37 1.87
CA ILE A 275 -17.36 -11.38 2.19
C ILE A 275 -17.86 -12.38 3.23
N ASN A 276 -18.63 -11.94 4.23
CA ASN A 276 -19.24 -12.86 5.19
C ASN A 276 -20.17 -13.84 4.49
N LYS A 277 -21.05 -13.35 3.61
CA LYS A 277 -21.96 -14.20 2.85
C LYS A 277 -21.21 -15.18 1.93
N LEU A 278 -20.17 -14.72 1.27
CA LEU A 278 -19.34 -15.58 0.42
C LEU A 278 -18.57 -16.61 1.25
N TYR A 279 -18.06 -16.22 2.41
CA TYR A 279 -17.40 -17.13 3.33
C TYR A 279 -18.33 -18.25 3.78
N ASP A 280 -19.56 -17.93 4.19
CA ASP A 280 -20.54 -18.93 4.62
C ASP A 280 -20.91 -19.93 3.51
N VAL A 281 -20.88 -19.48 2.25
CA VAL A 281 -21.16 -20.33 1.07
C VAL A 281 -19.94 -21.18 0.67
N LEU A 282 -18.74 -20.61 0.72
CA LEU A 282 -17.52 -21.24 0.20
C LEU A 282 -16.77 -22.07 1.24
N SER A 283 -16.77 -21.65 2.50
CA SER A 283 -16.05 -22.36 3.57
C SER A 283 -16.45 -23.84 3.71
N PRO A 284 -17.73 -24.23 3.67
CA PRO A 284 -18.11 -25.65 3.73
C PRO A 284 -17.68 -26.47 2.50
N ARG A 285 -17.37 -25.80 1.38
CA ARG A 285 -17.04 -26.45 0.10
C ARG A 285 -15.56 -26.55 -0.16
N ILE A 286 -14.79 -25.59 0.34
CA ILE A 286 -13.36 -25.43 0.04
C ILE A 286 -12.51 -25.69 1.28
N GLY A 287 -12.93 -25.17 2.44
CA GLY A 287 -12.27 -25.42 3.71
C GLY A 287 -12.71 -26.77 4.26
N GLY A 288 -11.97 -27.83 3.94
CA GLY A 288 -12.27 -29.16 4.45
C GLY A 288 -12.49 -29.16 5.97
N ASP A 289 -13.47 -29.91 6.43
CA ASP A 289 -13.82 -30.10 7.84
C ASP A 289 -12.59 -30.35 8.71
N SER A 290 -12.34 -29.45 9.64
CA SER A 290 -11.58 -29.76 10.86
C SER A 290 -11.86 -28.70 11.94
#